data_a1e1d1231e440931c5a4805675bf1ca0
#
_entry.id   a1e1d1231e440931c5a4805675bf1ca0
#
_cell.length_a   1.000
_cell.length_b   1.000
_cell.length_c   1.000
_cell.angle_alpha   90.00
_cell.angle_beta   90.00
_cell.angle_gamma   90.00
#
_symmetry.space_group_name_H-M   'P 1'
#
loop_
_entity.id
_entity.type
_entity.pdbx_description
1 polymer ?
#
loop_
_entity_poly.entity_id
_entity_poly.type
_entity_poly.pdbx_seq_one_letter_code
_entity_poly.pdbx_strand_id
1 'polypeptide(L)'
;MIIASPADVALGLTELVAIDPRLEPLARRLAPLPLRLAEPGFAGLAHIIVSQMVSRASAEAIWGRIVAATGGPPAAEAYLALDAETVAGLGLSRAKASTLELAARAVASGSLDLSAIAALDEAEAIGRLTVFKGIGLWTAEVYLMFCGGHPDIFPAGDVALRAAVGDAFGHDARPDIRQVSEIAEAWRPWRSVAARLFWAHYAARTGREAAPAAE
;
A
#
# COMPACT_ATOMS: atom_id res chain seq x y z
N MET A 1 14.69 10.95 -4.65
CA MET A 1 13.47 11.79 -4.50
C MET A 1 12.45 10.98 -3.72
N ILE A 2 11.62 11.62 -2.87
CA ILE A 2 10.53 10.98 -2.12
C ILE A 2 9.23 11.71 -2.50
N ILE A 3 8.14 10.98 -2.65
CA ILE A 3 6.79 11.55 -2.85
C ILE A 3 6.27 11.94 -1.46
N ALA A 4 6.30 13.22 -1.13
CA ALA A 4 5.91 13.76 0.18
C ALA A 4 4.73 14.75 0.11
N SER A 5 4.34 15.18 -1.10
CA SER A 5 3.30 16.18 -1.30
C SER A 5 2.44 15.89 -2.54
N PRO A 6 1.24 16.49 -2.63
CA PRO A 6 0.45 16.43 -3.87
C PRO A 6 1.21 17.01 -5.08
N ALA A 7 2.12 17.96 -4.87
CA ALA A 7 2.94 18.53 -5.94
C ALA A 7 3.93 17.50 -6.50
N ASP A 8 4.50 16.63 -5.65
CA ASP A 8 5.39 15.55 -6.11
C ASP A 8 4.63 14.51 -6.96
N VAL A 9 3.39 14.21 -6.56
CA VAL A 9 2.52 13.31 -7.36
C VAL A 9 2.20 13.94 -8.71
N ALA A 10 1.90 15.25 -8.75
CA ALA A 10 1.60 15.95 -9.98
C ALA A 10 2.82 16.04 -10.91
N LEU A 11 4.01 16.33 -10.36
CA LEU A 11 5.27 16.29 -11.09
C LEU A 11 5.51 14.88 -11.67
N GLY A 12 5.43 13.85 -10.81
CA GLY A 12 5.62 12.47 -11.25
C GLY A 12 4.63 12.04 -12.33
N LEU A 13 3.37 12.52 -12.27
CA LEU A 13 2.39 12.23 -13.31
C LEU A 13 2.76 12.89 -14.65
N THR A 14 3.26 14.11 -14.61
CA THR A 14 3.73 14.82 -15.82
C THR A 14 4.91 14.08 -16.46
N GLU A 15 5.89 13.71 -15.66
CA GLU A 15 7.07 12.95 -16.12
C GLU A 15 6.67 11.55 -16.65
N LEU A 16 5.77 10.87 -15.94
CA LEU A 16 5.25 9.56 -16.33
C LEU A 16 4.56 9.60 -17.71
N VAL A 17 3.76 10.62 -17.98
CA VAL A 17 3.10 10.81 -19.29
C VAL A 17 4.12 11.13 -20.38
N ALA A 18 5.19 11.85 -20.07
CA ALA A 18 6.28 12.09 -21.01
C ALA A 18 7.04 10.78 -21.36
N ILE A 19 7.21 9.88 -20.38
CA ILE A 19 7.83 8.57 -20.57
C ILE A 19 6.93 7.63 -21.37
N ASP A 20 5.63 7.59 -21.02
CA ASP A 20 4.66 6.74 -21.70
C ASP A 20 3.40 7.53 -22.09
N PRO A 21 3.38 8.14 -23.30
CA PRO A 21 2.24 8.93 -23.76
C PRO A 21 0.91 8.18 -23.85
N ARG A 22 0.92 6.84 -23.82
CA ARG A 22 -0.32 6.03 -23.78
C ARG A 22 -1.13 6.28 -22.52
N LEU A 23 -0.49 6.77 -21.46
CA LEU A 23 -1.13 7.09 -20.17
C LEU A 23 -1.83 8.47 -20.16
N GLU A 24 -1.57 9.33 -21.17
CA GLU A 24 -2.14 10.69 -21.22
C GLU A 24 -3.68 10.73 -21.09
N PRO A 25 -4.45 9.88 -21.81
CA PRO A 25 -5.91 9.90 -21.66
C PRO A 25 -6.40 9.58 -20.25
N LEU A 26 -5.70 8.68 -19.54
CA LEU A 26 -6.00 8.34 -18.15
C LEU A 26 -5.64 9.50 -17.21
N ALA A 27 -4.46 10.08 -17.39
CA ALA A 27 -3.98 11.20 -16.59
C ALA A 27 -4.92 12.40 -16.70
N ARG A 28 -5.34 12.78 -17.91
CA ARG A 28 -6.31 13.87 -18.13
C ARG A 28 -7.65 13.66 -17.41
N ARG A 29 -8.13 12.43 -17.40
CA ARG A 29 -9.43 12.09 -16.81
C ARG A 29 -9.40 12.00 -15.30
N LEU A 30 -8.28 11.60 -14.73
CA LEU A 30 -8.19 11.15 -13.33
C LEU A 30 -7.38 12.07 -12.43
N ALA A 31 -6.64 13.03 -12.97
CA ALA A 31 -5.95 14.01 -12.16
C ALA A 31 -6.94 14.98 -11.47
N PRO A 32 -6.62 15.49 -10.28
CA PRO A 32 -5.43 15.20 -9.49
C PRO A 32 -5.48 13.82 -8.80
N LEU A 33 -4.34 13.12 -8.76
CA LEU A 33 -4.24 11.86 -8.05
C LEU A 33 -4.02 12.11 -6.54
N PRO A 34 -4.61 11.29 -5.65
CA PRO A 34 -4.44 11.45 -4.21
C PRO A 34 -3.02 11.06 -3.76
N LEU A 35 -2.46 11.81 -2.83
CA LEU A 35 -1.16 11.52 -2.23
C LEU A 35 -1.20 10.22 -1.40
N ARG A 36 -2.16 10.11 -0.49
CA ARG A 36 -2.33 8.96 0.43
C ARG A 36 -1.03 8.58 1.12
N LEU A 37 -0.43 9.51 1.85
CA LEU A 37 0.78 9.28 2.60
C LEU A 37 0.43 9.16 4.09
N ALA A 38 0.99 8.17 4.77
CA ALA A 38 0.92 8.00 6.21
C ALA A 38 2.33 8.06 6.81
N GLU A 39 2.42 8.41 8.08
CA GLU A 39 3.70 8.39 8.80
C GLU A 39 4.26 6.96 8.87
N PRO A 40 5.59 6.79 8.67
CA PRO A 40 6.24 5.50 8.90
C PRO A 40 6.05 5.04 10.33
N GLY A 41 5.69 3.78 10.53
CA GLY A 41 5.51 3.21 11.86
C GLY A 41 4.53 2.05 11.91
N PHE A 42 4.28 1.56 13.13
CA PHE A 42 3.40 0.40 13.33
C PHE A 42 1.97 0.65 12.86
N ALA A 43 1.42 1.83 13.07
CA ALA A 43 0.06 2.16 12.64
C ALA A 43 -0.13 1.99 11.13
N GLY A 44 0.79 2.54 10.31
CA GLY A 44 0.75 2.41 8.86
C GLY A 44 0.84 0.94 8.41
N LEU A 45 1.79 0.19 8.96
CA LEU A 45 1.94 -1.24 8.66
C LEU A 45 0.71 -2.05 9.08
N ALA A 46 0.18 -1.78 10.27
CA ALA A 46 -1.00 -2.45 10.81
C ALA A 46 -2.24 -2.20 9.92
N HIS A 47 -2.44 -0.97 9.47
CA HIS A 47 -3.55 -0.62 8.57
C HIS A 47 -3.45 -1.37 7.23
N ILE A 48 -2.25 -1.50 6.67
CA ILE A 48 -2.01 -2.27 5.44
C ILE A 48 -2.32 -3.76 5.66
N ILE A 49 -1.86 -4.35 6.77
CA ILE A 49 -2.17 -5.75 7.13
C ILE A 49 -3.69 -5.97 7.29
N VAL A 50 -4.38 -5.04 7.95
CA VAL A 50 -5.84 -5.07 8.08
C VAL A 50 -6.52 -5.06 6.72
N SER A 51 -6.00 -4.30 5.77
CA SER A 51 -6.57 -4.13 4.42
C SER A 51 -6.34 -5.32 3.47
N GLN A 52 -5.48 -6.28 3.82
CA GLN A 52 -5.22 -7.45 2.98
C GLN A 52 -6.50 -8.26 2.71
N MET A 53 -6.80 -8.55 1.43
CA MET A 53 -7.86 -9.47 1.00
C MET A 53 -9.27 -9.20 1.58
N VAL A 54 -9.58 -7.96 1.91
CA VAL A 54 -10.93 -7.54 2.35
C VAL A 54 -11.38 -6.31 1.58
N SER A 55 -12.70 -6.03 1.59
CA SER A 55 -13.22 -4.79 1.04
C SER A 55 -12.75 -3.59 1.88
N ARG A 56 -12.70 -2.41 1.27
CA ARG A 56 -12.37 -1.16 1.98
C ARG A 56 -13.28 -0.95 3.20
N ALA A 57 -14.60 -1.11 3.04
CA ALA A 57 -15.54 -0.95 4.15
C ALA A 57 -15.26 -1.93 5.31
N SER A 58 -14.87 -3.17 4.99
CA SER A 58 -14.48 -4.14 6.04
C SER A 58 -13.16 -3.74 6.71
N ALA A 59 -12.18 -3.27 5.94
CA ALA A 59 -10.91 -2.79 6.49
C ALA A 59 -11.13 -1.59 7.42
N GLU A 60 -11.91 -0.60 7.00
CA GLU A 60 -12.25 0.59 7.79
C GLU A 60 -12.99 0.23 9.08
N ALA A 61 -13.94 -0.71 9.02
CA ALA A 61 -14.65 -1.17 10.21
C ALA A 61 -13.74 -1.90 11.22
N ILE A 62 -12.79 -2.71 10.74
CA ILE A 62 -11.80 -3.38 11.60
C ILE A 62 -10.84 -2.33 12.17
N TRP A 63 -10.34 -1.44 11.32
CA TRP A 63 -9.42 -0.38 11.72
C TRP A 63 -10.02 0.54 12.79
N GLY A 64 -11.27 0.96 12.60
CA GLY A 64 -11.99 1.76 13.61
C GLY A 64 -12.07 1.09 14.97
N ARG A 65 -12.27 -0.25 15.02
CA ARG A 65 -12.25 -1.00 16.30
C ARG A 65 -10.86 -1.03 16.92
N ILE A 66 -9.81 -1.18 16.12
CA ILE A 66 -8.42 -1.14 16.62
C ILE A 66 -8.13 0.24 17.22
N VAL A 67 -8.41 1.32 16.47
CA VAL A 67 -8.21 2.70 16.92
C VAL A 67 -8.99 3.00 18.22
N ALA A 68 -10.24 2.54 18.31
CA ALA A 68 -11.03 2.69 19.52
C ALA A 68 -10.45 1.93 20.73
N ALA A 69 -9.97 0.70 20.50
CA ALA A 69 -9.40 -0.13 21.56
C ALA A 69 -8.03 0.38 22.05
N THR A 70 -7.24 1.04 21.17
CA THR A 70 -5.92 1.58 21.51
C THR A 70 -5.94 3.06 21.88
N GLY A 71 -7.10 3.72 21.82
CA GLY A 71 -7.26 5.14 22.15
C GLY A 71 -6.73 6.10 21.10
N GLY A 72 -6.46 5.62 19.87
CA GLY A 72 -5.92 6.40 18.75
C GLY A 72 -5.22 5.49 17.74
N PRO A 73 -4.53 6.06 16.72
CA PRO A 73 -3.68 5.28 15.83
C PRO A 73 -2.71 4.42 16.67
N PRO A 74 -2.67 3.08 16.47
CA PRO A 74 -2.01 2.19 17.41
C PRO A 74 -0.49 2.35 17.41
N ALA A 75 0.10 2.67 18.57
CA ALA A 75 1.50 2.32 18.84
C ALA A 75 1.62 0.79 19.06
N ALA A 76 2.80 0.23 18.83
CA ALA A 76 3.02 -1.21 19.00
C ALA A 76 2.71 -1.66 20.45
N GLU A 77 3.15 -0.89 21.43
CA GLU A 77 2.94 -1.16 22.87
C GLU A 77 1.45 -1.12 23.23
N ALA A 78 0.69 -0.14 22.68
CA ALA A 78 -0.74 -0.02 22.92
C ALA A 78 -1.52 -1.22 22.34
N TYR A 79 -1.12 -1.72 21.16
CA TYR A 79 -1.70 -2.93 20.59
C TYR A 79 -1.37 -4.18 21.44
N LEU A 80 -0.13 -4.31 21.92
CA LEU A 80 0.32 -5.42 22.76
C LEU A 80 -0.33 -5.43 24.16
N ALA A 81 -0.83 -4.29 24.62
CA ALA A 81 -1.53 -4.17 25.91
C ALA A 81 -3.00 -4.64 25.84
N LEU A 82 -3.54 -4.87 24.64
CA LEU A 82 -4.91 -5.40 24.49
C LEU A 82 -4.98 -6.85 24.98
N ASP A 83 -6.03 -7.17 25.72
CA ASP A 83 -6.29 -8.55 26.14
C ASP A 83 -6.83 -9.42 24.99
N ALA A 84 -6.82 -10.73 25.19
CA ALA A 84 -7.21 -11.69 24.16
C ALA A 84 -8.68 -11.57 23.77
N GLU A 85 -9.57 -11.18 24.68
CA GLU A 85 -10.99 -10.99 24.42
C GLU A 85 -11.22 -9.78 23.52
N THR A 86 -10.56 -8.66 23.82
CA THR A 86 -10.57 -7.46 22.99
C THR A 86 -10.06 -7.77 21.59
N VAL A 87 -8.89 -8.42 21.46
CA VAL A 87 -8.33 -8.80 20.17
C VAL A 87 -9.26 -9.69 19.36
N ALA A 88 -9.94 -10.66 20.01
CA ALA A 88 -10.93 -11.51 19.35
C ALA A 88 -12.14 -10.70 18.81
N GLY A 89 -12.52 -9.62 19.50
CA GLY A 89 -13.61 -8.70 19.12
C GLY A 89 -13.27 -7.74 17.97
N LEU A 90 -11.98 -7.59 17.57
CA LEU A 90 -11.58 -6.66 16.53
C LEU A 90 -12.07 -7.06 15.11
N GLY A 91 -12.44 -8.34 14.91
CA GLY A 91 -12.88 -8.85 13.61
C GLY A 91 -11.71 -9.22 12.68
N LEU A 92 -10.52 -9.41 13.22
CA LEU A 92 -9.35 -9.90 12.50
C LEU A 92 -9.43 -11.41 12.26
N SER A 93 -8.92 -11.89 11.12
CA SER A 93 -8.61 -13.31 11.01
C SER A 93 -7.47 -13.70 11.94
N ARG A 94 -7.40 -14.96 12.34
CA ARG A 94 -6.31 -15.47 13.20
C ARG A 94 -4.93 -15.15 12.61
N ALA A 95 -4.77 -15.28 11.29
CA ALA A 95 -3.53 -15.00 10.62
C ALA A 95 -3.13 -13.51 10.74
N LYS A 96 -4.08 -12.58 10.51
CA LYS A 96 -3.84 -11.13 10.67
C LYS A 96 -3.54 -10.76 12.12
N ALA A 97 -4.28 -11.27 13.08
CA ALA A 97 -4.03 -11.02 14.51
C ALA A 97 -2.62 -11.49 14.90
N SER A 98 -2.21 -12.69 14.47
CA SER A 98 -0.86 -13.20 14.71
C SER A 98 0.22 -12.35 14.02
N THR A 99 -0.02 -11.90 12.78
CA THR A 99 0.93 -11.03 12.06
C THR A 99 1.08 -9.68 12.76
N LEU A 100 -0.03 -9.07 13.18
CA LEU A 100 -0.01 -7.79 13.92
C LEU A 100 0.74 -7.94 15.25
N GLU A 101 0.50 -9.01 16.00
CA GLU A 101 1.20 -9.27 17.25
C GLU A 101 2.71 -9.43 17.03
N LEU A 102 3.13 -10.22 16.04
CA LEU A 102 4.55 -10.41 15.70
C LEU A 102 5.20 -9.09 15.28
N ALA A 103 4.54 -8.31 14.43
CA ALA A 103 5.04 -7.01 14.00
C ALA A 103 5.12 -6.02 15.18
N ALA A 104 4.10 -5.98 16.05
CA ALA A 104 4.10 -5.12 17.23
C ALA A 104 5.25 -5.49 18.19
N ARG A 105 5.49 -6.78 18.44
CA ARG A 105 6.62 -7.24 19.27
C ARG A 105 7.96 -6.86 18.66
N ALA A 106 8.10 -6.99 17.33
CA ALA A 106 9.33 -6.63 16.64
C ALA A 106 9.61 -5.13 16.68
N VAL A 107 8.57 -4.29 16.54
CA VAL A 107 8.69 -2.83 16.65
C VAL A 107 9.00 -2.42 18.09
N ALA A 108 8.26 -2.94 19.08
CA ALA A 108 8.46 -2.61 20.49
C ALA A 108 9.84 -3.05 21.02
N SER A 109 10.40 -4.14 20.49
CA SER A 109 11.76 -4.59 20.85
C SER A 109 12.88 -3.86 20.08
N GLY A 110 12.54 -3.02 19.09
CA GLY A 110 13.51 -2.36 18.22
C GLY A 110 14.13 -3.28 17.15
N SER A 111 13.67 -4.54 17.03
CA SER A 111 14.15 -5.46 15.99
C SER A 111 13.58 -5.17 14.60
N LEU A 112 12.52 -4.34 14.54
CA LEU A 112 11.90 -3.82 13.32
C LEU A 112 11.80 -2.30 13.43
N ASP A 113 12.77 -1.58 12.91
CA ASP A 113 12.73 -0.12 12.77
C ASP A 113 12.08 0.26 11.44
N LEU A 114 10.79 0.51 11.50
CA LEU A 114 9.96 0.83 10.33
C LEU A 114 10.32 2.19 9.72
N SER A 115 10.79 3.15 10.51
CA SER A 115 11.22 4.46 10.01
C SER A 115 12.55 4.35 9.27
N ALA A 116 13.51 3.60 9.83
CA ALA A 116 14.77 3.33 9.14
C ALA A 116 14.55 2.54 7.84
N ILE A 117 13.67 1.52 7.85
CA ILE A 117 13.36 0.72 6.66
C ILE A 117 12.72 1.58 5.56
N ALA A 118 11.83 2.50 5.91
CA ALA A 118 11.19 3.39 4.96
C ALA A 118 12.19 4.30 4.21
N ALA A 119 13.38 4.50 4.75
CA ALA A 119 14.45 5.31 4.16
C ALA A 119 15.46 4.51 3.32
N LEU A 120 15.36 3.17 3.30
CA LEU A 120 16.26 2.29 2.53
C LEU A 120 15.88 2.27 1.04
N ASP A 121 16.75 1.70 0.22
CA ASP A 121 16.39 1.36 -1.16
C ASP A 121 15.32 0.24 -1.21
N GLU A 122 14.62 0.14 -2.36
CA GLU A 122 13.50 -0.78 -2.55
C GLU A 122 13.86 -2.23 -2.18
N ALA A 123 14.97 -2.74 -2.70
CA ALA A 123 15.32 -4.16 -2.57
C ALA A 123 15.70 -4.51 -1.12
N GLU A 124 16.49 -3.67 -0.47
CA GLU A 124 16.87 -3.84 0.92
C GLU A 124 15.67 -3.72 1.86
N ALA A 125 14.83 -2.71 1.66
CA ALA A 125 13.62 -2.50 2.47
C ALA A 125 12.64 -3.67 2.36
N ILE A 126 12.37 -4.15 1.15
CA ILE A 126 11.53 -5.33 0.90
C ILE A 126 12.14 -6.57 1.58
N GLY A 127 13.45 -6.78 1.42
CA GLY A 127 14.15 -7.90 2.06
C GLY A 127 13.99 -7.88 3.58
N ARG A 128 14.11 -6.71 4.23
CA ARG A 128 13.95 -6.56 5.67
C ARG A 128 12.53 -6.76 6.16
N LEU A 129 11.53 -6.32 5.39
CA LEU A 129 10.12 -6.46 5.77
C LEU A 129 9.61 -7.89 5.58
N THR A 130 9.99 -8.56 4.50
CA THR A 130 9.46 -9.87 4.14
C THR A 130 9.99 -11.04 4.99
N VAL A 131 10.98 -10.83 5.84
CA VAL A 131 11.41 -11.85 6.83
C VAL A 131 10.36 -12.08 7.91
N PHE A 132 9.47 -11.11 8.13
CA PHE A 132 8.41 -11.22 9.13
C PHE A 132 7.21 -11.99 8.57
N LYS A 133 6.82 -13.06 9.28
CA LYS A 133 5.69 -13.90 8.87
C LYS A 133 4.41 -13.08 8.72
N GLY A 134 3.78 -13.17 7.55
CA GLY A 134 2.54 -12.47 7.21
C GLY A 134 2.76 -11.11 6.54
N ILE A 135 4.01 -10.63 6.44
CA ILE A 135 4.40 -9.49 5.62
C ILE A 135 4.97 -10.04 4.32
N GLY A 136 4.12 -10.12 3.30
CA GLY A 136 4.54 -10.53 1.95
C GLY A 136 4.98 -9.35 1.10
N LEU A 137 5.44 -9.65 -0.14
CA LEU A 137 5.92 -8.65 -1.10
C LEU A 137 4.93 -7.50 -1.27
N TRP A 138 3.65 -7.78 -1.54
CA TRP A 138 2.62 -6.74 -1.70
C TRP A 138 2.51 -5.82 -0.48
N THR A 139 2.57 -6.36 0.74
CA THR A 139 2.49 -5.57 1.97
C THR A 139 3.72 -4.67 2.14
N ALA A 140 4.91 -5.17 1.82
CA ALA A 140 6.15 -4.41 1.85
C ALA A 140 6.13 -3.28 0.80
N GLU A 141 5.76 -3.58 -0.44
CA GLU A 141 5.63 -2.61 -1.53
C GLU A 141 4.66 -1.48 -1.17
N VAL A 142 3.48 -1.83 -0.67
CA VAL A 142 2.45 -0.86 -0.26
C VAL A 142 2.93 -0.02 0.93
N TYR A 143 3.63 -0.62 1.90
CA TYR A 143 4.22 0.12 3.01
C TYR A 143 5.25 1.17 2.53
N LEU A 144 6.14 0.77 1.66
CA LEU A 144 7.15 1.68 1.11
C LEU A 144 6.53 2.80 0.28
N MET A 145 5.47 2.52 -0.48
CA MET A 145 4.76 3.53 -1.25
C MET A 145 4.04 4.56 -0.38
N PHE A 146 3.31 4.11 0.65
CA PHE A 146 2.38 4.95 1.41
C PHE A 146 2.92 5.39 2.76
N CYS A 147 3.95 4.74 3.30
CA CYS A 147 4.62 5.19 4.52
C CYS A 147 6.04 5.67 4.26
N GLY A 148 6.72 5.17 3.22
CA GLY A 148 8.07 5.60 2.84
C GLY A 148 8.09 6.67 1.74
N GLY A 149 6.99 6.88 1.03
CA GLY A 149 6.95 7.82 -0.09
C GLY A 149 7.83 7.44 -1.28
N HIS A 150 8.18 6.15 -1.42
CA HIS A 150 9.02 5.67 -2.52
C HIS A 150 8.37 5.96 -3.89
N PRO A 151 9.09 6.60 -4.83
CA PRO A 151 8.51 6.98 -6.12
C PRO A 151 8.46 5.82 -7.10
N ASP A 152 9.30 4.80 -6.93
CA ASP A 152 9.56 3.78 -7.95
C ASP A 152 9.25 2.36 -7.49
N ILE A 153 8.01 2.13 -7.05
CA ILE A 153 7.47 0.82 -6.66
C ILE A 153 6.15 0.58 -7.39
N PHE A 154 5.95 -0.63 -7.90
CA PHE A 154 4.69 -1.06 -8.50
C PHE A 154 4.25 -2.40 -7.94
N PRO A 155 3.21 -2.47 -7.10
CA PRO A 155 2.72 -3.71 -6.52
C PRO A 155 2.01 -4.61 -7.56
N ALA A 156 2.79 -5.22 -8.45
CA ALA A 156 2.27 -6.03 -9.56
C ALA A 156 1.44 -7.24 -9.10
N GLY A 157 1.59 -7.65 -7.85
CA GLY A 157 0.72 -8.67 -7.21
C GLY A 157 -0.70 -8.20 -6.93
N ASP A 158 -0.96 -6.88 -6.95
CA ASP A 158 -2.29 -6.33 -6.66
C ASP A 158 -3.30 -6.67 -7.77
N VAL A 159 -4.42 -7.24 -7.36
CA VAL A 159 -5.47 -7.73 -8.30
C VAL A 159 -6.14 -6.58 -9.04
N ALA A 160 -6.34 -5.44 -8.36
CA ALA A 160 -6.97 -4.27 -8.96
C ALA A 160 -6.04 -3.56 -9.95
N LEU A 161 -4.74 -3.46 -9.61
CA LEU A 161 -3.74 -2.93 -10.53
C LEU A 161 -3.63 -3.79 -11.80
N ARG A 162 -3.56 -5.10 -11.65
CA ARG A 162 -3.51 -6.01 -12.81
C ARG A 162 -4.75 -5.88 -13.68
N ALA A 163 -5.93 -5.75 -13.08
CA ALA A 163 -7.17 -5.55 -13.83
C ALA A 163 -7.19 -4.19 -14.54
N ALA A 164 -6.72 -3.14 -13.87
CA ALA A 164 -6.66 -1.78 -14.43
C ALA A 164 -5.66 -1.65 -15.58
N VAL A 165 -4.48 -2.27 -15.44
CA VAL A 165 -3.46 -2.31 -16.51
C VAL A 165 -4.01 -3.08 -17.71
N GLY A 166 -4.62 -4.25 -17.49
CA GLY A 166 -5.21 -5.04 -18.56
C GLY A 166 -6.28 -4.28 -19.33
N ASP A 167 -7.18 -3.60 -18.62
CA ASP A 167 -8.23 -2.78 -19.22
C ASP A 167 -7.66 -1.58 -20.01
N ALA A 168 -6.73 -0.86 -19.42
CA ALA A 168 -6.14 0.33 -20.05
C ALA A 168 -5.37 0.03 -21.34
N PHE A 169 -4.77 -1.14 -21.45
CA PHE A 169 -4.02 -1.57 -22.62
C PHE A 169 -4.76 -2.57 -23.52
N GLY A 170 -6.06 -2.79 -23.27
CA GLY A 170 -6.91 -3.59 -24.15
C GLY A 170 -6.59 -5.08 -24.15
N HIS A 171 -6.14 -5.64 -23.02
CA HIS A 171 -5.96 -7.08 -22.88
C HIS A 171 -7.31 -7.79 -22.71
N ASP A 172 -7.54 -8.87 -23.46
CA ASP A 172 -8.77 -9.66 -23.36
C ASP A 172 -8.95 -10.33 -21.98
N ALA A 173 -7.84 -10.65 -21.33
CA ALA A 173 -7.82 -11.23 -19.99
C ALA A 173 -6.92 -10.42 -19.06
N ARG A 174 -7.18 -10.50 -17.75
CA ARG A 174 -6.33 -9.86 -16.76
C ARG A 174 -4.90 -10.41 -16.85
N PRO A 175 -3.89 -9.60 -17.14
CA PRO A 175 -2.50 -10.04 -17.23
C PRO A 175 -2.01 -10.63 -15.90
N ASP A 176 -1.05 -11.52 -15.96
CA ASP A 176 -0.43 -12.11 -14.79
C ASP A 176 0.58 -11.13 -14.13
N ILE A 177 1.16 -11.56 -12.99
CA ILE A 177 2.08 -10.71 -12.22
C ILE A 177 3.32 -10.37 -13.05
N ARG A 178 3.87 -11.35 -13.78
CA ARG A 178 5.08 -11.17 -14.58
C ARG A 178 4.85 -10.17 -15.72
N GLN A 179 3.74 -10.33 -16.45
CA GLN A 179 3.37 -9.43 -17.54
C GLN A 179 3.22 -8.00 -17.06
N VAL A 180 2.55 -7.79 -15.90
CA VAL A 180 2.39 -6.45 -15.33
C VAL A 180 3.71 -5.88 -14.82
N SER A 181 4.57 -6.71 -14.23
CA SER A 181 5.91 -6.27 -13.82
C SER A 181 6.74 -5.82 -15.02
N GLU A 182 6.72 -6.58 -16.11
CA GLU A 182 7.42 -6.23 -17.36
C GLU A 182 6.88 -4.91 -17.96
N ILE A 183 5.56 -4.71 -17.96
CA ILE A 183 4.96 -3.45 -18.41
C ILE A 183 5.40 -2.27 -17.52
N ALA A 184 5.40 -2.47 -16.19
CA ALA A 184 5.71 -1.43 -15.22
C ALA A 184 7.18 -0.97 -15.27
N GLU A 185 8.11 -1.76 -15.79
CA GLU A 185 9.51 -1.36 -15.95
C GLU A 185 9.67 -0.11 -16.83
N ALA A 186 8.78 0.08 -17.81
CA ALA A 186 8.78 1.26 -18.66
C ALA A 186 8.45 2.56 -17.92
N TRP A 187 7.87 2.48 -16.71
CA TRP A 187 7.41 3.64 -15.93
C TRP A 187 8.41 4.11 -14.87
N ARG A 188 9.62 3.54 -14.85
CA ARG A 188 10.69 4.03 -13.99
C ARG A 188 11.05 5.48 -14.33
N PRO A 189 11.35 6.32 -13.34
CA PRO A 189 11.38 6.07 -11.88
C PRO A 189 10.06 6.41 -11.16
N TRP A 190 8.92 6.44 -11.87
CA TRP A 190 7.62 6.90 -11.38
C TRP A 190 6.57 5.78 -11.24
N ARG A 191 7.03 4.54 -11.03
CA ARG A 191 6.14 3.37 -10.92
C ARG A 191 5.08 3.52 -9.82
N SER A 192 5.38 4.21 -8.72
CA SER A 192 4.40 4.48 -7.65
C SER A 192 3.33 5.48 -8.06
N VAL A 193 3.64 6.39 -8.96
CA VAL A 193 2.64 7.31 -9.54
C VAL A 193 1.78 6.57 -10.55
N ALA A 194 2.37 5.69 -11.36
CA ALA A 194 1.62 4.80 -12.24
C ALA A 194 0.65 3.92 -11.45
N ALA A 195 1.07 3.34 -10.33
CA ALA A 195 0.17 2.55 -9.47
C ALA A 195 -1.02 3.37 -8.96
N ARG A 196 -0.79 4.63 -8.51
CA ARG A 196 -1.88 5.54 -8.10
C ARG A 196 -2.83 5.83 -9.27
N LEU A 197 -2.32 6.05 -10.46
CA LEU A 197 -3.13 6.29 -11.66
C LEU A 197 -4.00 5.08 -12.00
N PHE A 198 -3.44 3.88 -11.95
CA PHE A 198 -4.19 2.65 -12.24
C PHE A 198 -5.20 2.28 -11.14
N TRP A 199 -4.92 2.55 -9.86
CA TRP A 199 -5.95 2.41 -8.82
C TRP A 199 -7.10 3.41 -9.02
N ALA A 200 -6.80 4.66 -9.40
CA ALA A 200 -7.82 5.65 -9.73
C ALA A 200 -8.65 5.22 -10.96
N HIS A 201 -7.99 4.63 -11.97
CA HIS A 201 -8.68 4.06 -13.13
C HIS A 201 -9.61 2.91 -12.73
N TYR A 202 -9.13 1.98 -11.90
CA TYR A 202 -9.95 0.88 -11.39
C TYR A 202 -11.17 1.39 -10.64
N ALA A 203 -11.00 2.37 -9.75
CA ALA A 203 -12.09 2.96 -8.98
C ALA A 203 -13.12 3.64 -9.88
N ALA A 204 -12.68 4.45 -10.85
CA ALA A 204 -13.56 5.12 -11.80
C ALA A 204 -14.38 4.15 -12.65
N ARG A 205 -13.81 2.98 -13.00
CA ARG A 205 -14.47 1.97 -13.82
C ARG A 205 -15.44 1.08 -13.04
N THR A 206 -15.06 0.72 -11.81
CA THR A 206 -15.82 -0.28 -11.04
C THR A 206 -16.70 0.30 -9.93
N GLY A 207 -16.53 1.59 -9.61
CA GLY A 207 -17.13 2.20 -8.43
C GLY A 207 -16.55 1.70 -7.10
N ARG A 208 -15.40 1.00 -7.13
CA ARG A 208 -14.77 0.37 -5.95
C ARG A 208 -13.37 0.92 -5.73
N GLU A 209 -13.17 1.58 -4.62
CA GLU A 209 -11.82 1.93 -4.17
C GLU A 209 -11.02 0.66 -3.83
N ALA A 210 -9.83 0.54 -4.40
CA ALA A 210 -8.95 -0.62 -4.21
C ALA A 210 -7.57 -0.24 -3.65
N ALA A 211 -7.15 1.00 -3.79
CA ALA A 211 -5.91 1.44 -3.17
C ALA A 211 -6.02 1.29 -1.65
N PRO A 212 -4.99 0.71 -0.99
CA PRO A 212 -4.94 0.68 0.47
C PRO A 212 -5.10 2.09 1.01
N ALA A 213 -5.97 2.24 2.01
CA ALA A 213 -6.22 3.55 2.58
C ALA A 213 -5.05 3.96 3.47
N ALA A 214 -4.40 5.09 3.12
CA ALA A 214 -3.83 6.01 4.06
C ALA A 214 -4.64 7.30 3.87
N GLU A 215 -5.19 7.84 4.92
CA GLU A 215 -5.83 9.16 4.89
C GLU A 215 -4.78 10.24 5.00
#